data_21c17a55c2106badde125091b15317fd
#
_entry.id   21c17a55c2106badde125091b15317fd
#
_cell.length_a   1.000
_cell.length_b   1.000
_cell.length_c   1.000
_cell.angle_alpha   90.00
_cell.angle_beta   90.00
_cell.angle_gamma   90.00
#
_symmetry.space_group_name_H-M   'P 1'
#
loop_
_entity.id
_entity.type
_entity.pdbx_description
1 polymer ?
#
loop_
_entity_poly.entity_id
_entity_poly.type
_entity_poly.pdbx_seq_one_letter_code
_entity_poly.pdbx_strand_id
1 'polypeptide(L)'
;MDFDIVEIKDYYDTEIINYDYTKLKAWGVTEENAHFLIDIGVPVQYDDFSFYESEAFQVKVIEGEEYIQIGHFASYGMRDSYGLYLKQGSDMFFTTSSLDKSNVYMLNKNLGTFFLFHLIRSERAAKMRLEGTYTSDEYARALRGYFEKIDPIAMKNDEGYWSHLLEDYETGL
;
A
#
# COMPACT_ATOMS: atom_id res chain seq x y z
N MET A 1 -17.76 -5.09 -10.13
CA MET A 1 -17.84 -4.29 -8.91
C MET A 1 -16.87 -3.12 -9.06
N ASP A 2 -17.39 -1.94 -9.05
CA ASP A 2 -16.56 -0.74 -9.13
C ASP A 2 -16.21 -0.31 -7.70
N PHE A 3 -14.93 -0.06 -7.46
CA PHE A 3 -14.41 0.38 -6.16
C PHE A 3 -14.05 1.86 -6.26
N ASP A 4 -14.50 2.64 -5.28
CA ASP A 4 -14.20 4.06 -5.19
C ASP A 4 -13.14 4.29 -4.10
N ILE A 5 -12.15 5.10 -4.42
CA ILE A 5 -11.11 5.52 -3.47
C ILE A 5 -11.70 6.21 -2.24
N VAL A 6 -12.81 6.93 -2.40
CA VAL A 6 -13.50 7.61 -1.30
C VAL A 6 -14.06 6.62 -0.27
N GLU A 7 -14.43 5.41 -0.69
CA GLU A 7 -14.93 4.36 0.21
C GLU A 7 -13.85 3.86 1.18
N ILE A 8 -12.58 4.05 0.87
CA ILE A 8 -11.45 3.61 1.71
C ILE A 8 -11.56 4.18 3.12
N LYS A 9 -11.99 5.42 3.25
CA LYS A 9 -12.09 6.12 4.53
C LYS A 9 -13.00 5.40 5.53
N ASP A 10 -14.04 4.74 5.04
CA ASP A 10 -15.01 4.06 5.87
C ASP A 10 -14.47 2.72 6.42
N TYR A 11 -13.34 2.25 5.91
CA TYR A 11 -12.71 1.00 6.34
C TYR A 11 -11.69 1.17 7.45
N TYR A 12 -11.38 2.42 7.84
CA TYR A 12 -10.40 2.65 8.88
C TYR A 12 -11.04 2.58 10.26
N ASP A 13 -10.64 1.58 11.04
CA ASP A 13 -11.08 1.40 12.43
C ASP A 13 -10.18 2.10 13.44
N THR A 14 -9.15 2.79 12.96
CA THR A 14 -8.16 3.44 13.82
C THR A 14 -8.10 4.94 13.54
N GLU A 15 -7.37 5.65 14.40
CA GLU A 15 -7.12 7.07 14.24
C GLU A 15 -6.47 7.37 12.89
N ILE A 16 -7.00 8.37 12.18
CA ILE A 16 -6.49 8.87 10.92
C ILE A 16 -5.54 10.02 11.19
N ILE A 17 -4.39 10.02 10.52
CA ILE A 17 -3.40 11.09 10.65
C ILE A 17 -3.91 12.34 9.93
N ASN A 18 -3.87 13.48 10.60
CA ASN A 18 -4.18 14.78 10.00
C ASN A 18 -2.92 15.43 9.46
N TYR A 19 -2.81 15.49 8.12
CA TYR A 19 -1.67 16.11 7.44
C TYR A 19 -1.97 17.56 7.07
N ASP A 20 -0.93 18.37 7.06
CA ASP A 20 -0.96 19.75 6.59
C ASP A 20 -0.43 19.83 5.16
N TYR A 21 -1.19 20.42 4.25
CA TYR A 21 -0.83 20.52 2.83
C TYR A 21 0.51 21.21 2.62
N THR A 22 0.76 22.32 3.32
CA THR A 22 2.01 23.07 3.18
C THR A 22 3.22 22.24 3.58
N LYS A 23 3.11 21.48 4.68
CA LYS A 23 4.17 20.59 5.15
C LYS A 23 4.43 19.45 4.16
N LEU A 24 3.38 18.86 3.61
CA LEU A 24 3.53 17.80 2.59
C LEU A 24 4.21 18.34 1.34
N LYS A 25 3.84 19.51 0.86
CA LYS A 25 4.46 20.14 -0.29
C LYS A 25 5.93 20.50 -0.03
N ALA A 26 6.26 20.90 1.19
CA ALA A 26 7.66 21.17 1.60
C ALA A 26 8.51 19.90 1.53
N TRP A 27 7.95 18.74 1.79
CA TRP A 27 8.61 17.44 1.60
C TRP A 27 8.78 17.05 0.13
N GLY A 28 8.06 17.69 -0.79
CA GLY A 28 8.05 17.34 -2.21
C GLY A 28 7.02 16.27 -2.58
N VAL A 29 6.03 16.05 -1.72
CA VAL A 29 4.90 15.15 -2.03
C VAL A 29 4.11 15.74 -3.18
N THR A 30 3.74 14.91 -4.15
CA THR A 30 2.97 15.34 -5.31
C THR A 30 1.55 15.73 -4.96
N GLU A 31 0.88 16.47 -5.84
CA GLU A 31 -0.53 16.84 -5.66
C GLU A 31 -1.42 15.62 -5.49
N GLU A 32 -1.21 14.58 -6.28
CA GLU A 32 -1.97 13.34 -6.22
C GLU A 32 -1.92 12.72 -4.83
N ASN A 33 -0.72 12.50 -4.30
CA ASN A 33 -0.55 11.90 -2.98
C ASN A 33 -0.92 12.87 -1.85
N ALA A 34 -0.66 14.16 -2.00
CA ALA A 34 -1.04 15.16 -0.99
C ALA A 34 -2.56 15.24 -0.84
N HIS A 35 -3.31 15.26 -1.93
CA HIS A 35 -4.77 15.25 -1.88
C HIS A 35 -5.31 13.97 -1.25
N PHE A 36 -4.72 12.81 -1.56
CA PHE A 36 -5.10 11.56 -0.91
C PHE A 36 -4.88 11.63 0.61
N LEU A 37 -3.70 12.07 1.04
CA LEU A 37 -3.34 12.16 2.46
C LEU A 37 -4.22 13.14 3.24
N ILE A 38 -4.71 14.20 2.60
CA ILE A 38 -5.53 15.24 3.24
C ILE A 38 -7.01 14.90 3.17
N ASP A 39 -7.52 14.56 2.00
CA ASP A 39 -8.96 14.40 1.76
C ASP A 39 -9.48 13.05 2.26
N ILE A 40 -8.69 12.00 2.12
CA ILE A 40 -9.04 10.65 2.58
C ILE A 40 -8.29 10.33 3.87
N GLY A 41 -6.99 10.58 3.89
CA GLY A 41 -6.11 10.30 5.01
C GLY A 41 -5.58 8.88 5.02
N VAL A 42 -4.66 8.63 5.94
CA VAL A 42 -4.13 7.29 6.22
C VAL A 42 -4.25 7.02 7.71
N PRO A 43 -4.50 5.76 8.11
CA PRO A 43 -4.53 5.41 9.51
C PRO A 43 -3.12 5.43 10.11
N VAL A 44 -3.02 5.66 11.41
CA VAL A 44 -1.76 5.49 12.14
C VAL A 44 -1.24 4.06 11.94
N GLN A 45 -2.14 3.10 11.98
CA GLN A 45 -1.82 1.69 11.73
C GLN A 45 -2.95 1.02 10.95
N TYR A 46 -2.57 0.24 9.96
CA TYR A 46 -3.47 -0.59 9.18
C TYR A 46 -2.78 -1.94 8.92
N ASP A 47 -3.34 -3.03 9.46
CA ASP A 47 -2.72 -4.35 9.40
C ASP A 47 -1.27 -4.28 9.92
N ASP A 48 -0.29 -4.71 9.14
CA ASP A 48 1.15 -4.65 9.48
C ASP A 48 1.80 -3.31 9.11
N PHE A 49 1.04 -2.37 8.57
CA PHE A 49 1.54 -1.08 8.10
C PHE A 49 1.35 0.00 9.16
N SER A 50 2.40 0.77 9.39
CA SER A 50 2.39 1.94 10.29
C SER A 50 2.78 3.17 9.50
N PHE A 51 2.00 4.25 9.61
CA PHE A 51 2.26 5.51 8.93
C PHE A 51 2.64 6.58 9.94
N TYR A 52 3.46 7.53 9.52
CA TYR A 52 4.00 8.59 10.37
C TYR A 52 3.31 9.92 10.12
N GLU A 53 3.29 10.76 11.15
CA GLU A 53 3.04 12.20 10.98
C GLU A 53 4.19 12.82 10.18
N SER A 54 3.93 13.94 9.50
CA SER A 54 4.94 14.58 8.63
C SER A 54 6.21 15.00 9.37
N GLU A 55 6.11 15.30 10.65
CA GLU A 55 7.24 15.63 11.52
C GLU A 55 8.20 14.47 11.74
N ALA A 56 7.71 13.24 11.57
CA ALA A 56 8.50 12.02 11.69
C ALA A 56 8.99 11.46 10.35
N PHE A 57 8.69 12.11 9.24
CA PHE A 57 9.23 11.73 7.94
C PHE A 57 10.76 11.87 7.93
N GLN A 58 11.42 11.00 7.20
CA GLN A 58 12.88 11.00 7.09
C GLN A 58 13.31 10.82 5.64
N VAL A 59 14.38 11.52 5.27
CA VAL A 59 15.04 11.24 3.99
C VAL A 59 15.91 10.00 4.15
N LYS A 60 15.76 9.05 3.24
CA LYS A 60 16.59 7.85 3.14
C LYS A 60 17.26 7.81 1.78
N VAL A 61 18.56 7.59 1.76
CA VAL A 61 19.31 7.39 0.53
C VAL A 61 19.46 5.90 0.29
N ILE A 62 18.90 5.40 -0.81
CA ILE A 62 18.94 4.00 -1.19
C ILE A 62 19.37 3.93 -2.66
N GLU A 63 20.42 3.18 -2.95
CA GLU A 63 20.99 3.08 -4.31
C GLU A 63 21.36 4.43 -4.93
N GLY A 64 21.80 5.37 -4.09
CA GLY A 64 22.19 6.71 -4.54
C GLY A 64 21.03 7.69 -4.80
N GLU A 65 19.80 7.28 -4.55
CA GLU A 65 18.62 8.12 -4.71
C GLU A 65 17.97 8.43 -3.35
N GLU A 66 17.36 9.59 -3.25
CA GLU A 66 16.68 10.04 -2.04
C GLU A 66 15.21 9.65 -2.07
N TYR A 67 14.77 9.05 -0.96
CA TYR A 67 13.38 8.70 -0.71
C TYR A 67 12.89 9.35 0.58
N ILE A 68 11.60 9.57 0.66
CA ILE A 68 10.94 10.11 1.87
C ILE A 68 10.28 8.93 2.57
N GLN A 69 10.79 8.56 3.73
CA GLN A 69 10.16 7.50 4.52
C GLN A 69 8.94 8.06 5.24
N ILE A 70 7.76 7.52 4.91
CA ILE A 70 6.49 7.95 5.48
C ILE A 70 5.87 6.91 6.41
N GLY A 71 6.49 5.76 6.52
CA GLY A 71 6.00 4.67 7.36
C GLY A 71 6.91 3.45 7.32
N HIS A 72 6.43 2.37 7.90
CA HIS A 72 7.09 1.07 7.82
C HIS A 72 6.05 -0.05 7.92
N PHE A 73 6.46 -1.27 7.56
CA PHE A 73 5.68 -2.46 7.87
C PHE A 73 6.59 -3.59 8.35
N ALA A 74 6.01 -4.49 9.16
CA ALA A 74 6.68 -5.68 9.64
C ALA A 74 5.69 -6.84 9.60
N SER A 75 6.02 -7.87 8.85
CA SER A 75 5.20 -9.09 8.85
C SER A 75 5.28 -9.78 10.20
N TYR A 76 4.20 -10.47 10.55
CA TYR A 76 4.13 -11.21 11.79
C TYR A 76 5.30 -12.19 11.96
N GLY A 77 5.98 -12.09 13.11
CA GLY A 77 7.14 -12.93 13.42
C GLY A 77 8.47 -12.46 12.85
N MET A 78 8.50 -11.38 12.07
CA MET A 78 9.74 -10.80 11.57
C MET A 78 10.33 -9.82 12.58
N ARG A 79 11.65 -9.87 12.77
CA ARG A 79 12.37 -8.93 13.65
C ARG A 79 12.61 -7.57 13.01
N ASP A 80 12.63 -7.55 11.67
CA ASP A 80 12.96 -6.36 10.89
C ASP A 80 11.72 -5.78 10.24
N SER A 81 11.68 -4.46 10.16
CA SER A 81 10.66 -3.74 9.42
C SER A 81 11.19 -3.26 8.07
N TYR A 82 10.27 -3.11 7.11
CA TYR A 82 10.55 -2.54 5.79
C TYR A 82 10.01 -1.11 5.75
N GLY A 83 10.78 -0.20 5.17
CA GLY A 83 10.34 1.17 4.99
C GLY A 83 9.26 1.30 3.94
N LEU A 84 8.41 2.30 4.11
CA LEU A 84 7.43 2.73 3.13
C LEU A 84 7.83 4.13 2.66
N TYR A 85 7.98 4.31 1.34
CA TYR A 85 8.62 5.50 0.79
C TYR A 85 7.78 6.16 -0.29
N LEU A 86 7.83 7.49 -0.30
CA LEU A 86 7.52 8.32 -1.46
C LEU A 86 8.84 8.85 -2.02
N LYS A 87 8.78 9.39 -3.23
CA LYS A 87 9.91 10.07 -3.86
C LYS A 87 9.47 11.46 -4.27
N GLN A 88 10.31 12.45 -4.02
CA GLN A 88 10.04 13.82 -4.40
C GLN A 88 9.67 13.92 -5.88
N GLY A 89 8.52 14.52 -6.16
CA GLY A 89 8.06 14.72 -7.54
C GLY A 89 7.54 13.47 -8.24
N SER A 90 7.38 12.34 -7.53
CA SER A 90 6.81 11.11 -8.07
C SER A 90 5.56 10.69 -7.30
N ASP A 91 4.53 10.24 -8.02
CA ASP A 91 3.31 9.71 -7.43
C ASP A 91 3.49 8.30 -6.87
N MET A 92 4.54 7.60 -7.29
CA MET A 92 4.77 6.20 -6.97
C MET A 92 5.04 5.98 -5.49
N PHE A 93 4.51 4.87 -4.98
CA PHE A 93 4.71 4.41 -3.62
C PHE A 93 5.65 3.21 -3.62
N PHE A 94 6.69 3.24 -2.78
CA PHE A 94 7.80 2.31 -2.81
C PHE A 94 8.00 1.58 -1.50
N THR A 95 8.62 0.41 -1.58
CA THR A 95 9.16 -0.33 -0.43
C THR A 95 10.45 -1.02 -0.84
N THR A 96 11.09 -1.71 0.10
CA THR A 96 12.29 -2.49 -0.17
C THR A 96 11.98 -3.97 -0.32
N SER A 97 12.85 -4.68 -1.05
CA SER A 97 12.76 -6.14 -1.19
C SER A 97 12.93 -6.84 0.17
N SER A 98 12.21 -7.96 0.34
CA SER A 98 12.36 -8.81 1.52
C SER A 98 13.73 -9.47 1.64
N LEU A 99 14.41 -9.69 0.51
CA LEU A 99 15.71 -10.33 0.45
C LEU A 99 16.86 -9.34 0.55
N ASP A 100 16.67 -8.14 0.00
CA ASP A 100 17.68 -7.09 -0.04
C ASP A 100 17.06 -5.72 0.23
N LYS A 101 17.21 -5.24 1.45
CA LYS A 101 16.68 -3.94 1.89
C LYS A 101 17.34 -2.75 1.20
N SER A 102 18.43 -2.96 0.47
CA SER A 102 19.07 -1.92 -0.34
C SER A 102 18.39 -1.73 -1.69
N ASN A 103 17.49 -2.62 -2.07
CA ASN A 103 16.80 -2.59 -3.35
C ASN A 103 15.36 -2.12 -3.19
N VAL A 104 15.02 -1.01 -3.82
CA VAL A 104 13.69 -0.39 -3.78
C VAL A 104 12.89 -0.83 -4.99
N TYR A 105 11.62 -1.14 -4.79
CA TYR A 105 10.69 -1.40 -5.88
C TYR A 105 9.37 -0.63 -5.68
N MET A 106 8.67 -0.39 -6.77
CA MET A 106 7.35 0.24 -6.75
C MET A 106 6.31 -0.74 -6.20
N LEU A 107 5.70 -0.36 -5.08
CA LEU A 107 4.61 -1.11 -4.48
C LEU A 107 3.30 -0.85 -5.24
N ASN A 108 2.97 0.41 -5.47
CA ASN A 108 1.82 0.85 -6.26
C ASN A 108 2.12 2.17 -6.97
N LYS A 109 1.35 2.47 -8.01
CA LYS A 109 1.50 3.70 -8.78
C LYS A 109 1.24 4.97 -7.97
N ASN A 110 0.48 4.89 -6.87
CA ASN A 110 0.27 5.97 -5.90
C ASN A 110 -0.29 5.41 -4.59
N LEU A 111 -0.37 6.25 -3.56
CA LEU A 111 -0.92 5.88 -2.26
C LEU A 111 -2.38 5.41 -2.33
N GLY A 112 -3.20 6.12 -3.08
CA GLY A 112 -4.62 5.77 -3.22
C GLY A 112 -4.82 4.36 -3.75
N THR A 113 -4.04 3.97 -4.74
CA THR A 113 -4.11 2.62 -5.33
C THR A 113 -3.67 1.55 -4.34
N PHE A 114 -2.67 1.82 -3.52
CA PHE A 114 -2.27 0.90 -2.44
C PHE A 114 -3.44 0.59 -1.50
N PHE A 115 -4.12 1.61 -1.02
CA PHE A 115 -5.27 1.42 -0.13
C PHE A 115 -6.48 0.82 -0.86
N LEU A 116 -6.66 1.17 -2.13
CA LEU A 116 -7.71 0.56 -2.95
C LEU A 116 -7.51 -0.95 -3.09
N PHE A 117 -6.29 -1.42 -3.25
CA PHE A 117 -6.00 -2.86 -3.27
C PHE A 117 -6.40 -3.55 -1.97
N HIS A 118 -6.13 -2.92 -0.82
CA HIS A 118 -6.56 -3.45 0.48
C HIS A 118 -8.08 -3.46 0.63
N LEU A 119 -8.76 -2.42 0.16
CA LEU A 119 -10.22 -2.36 0.14
C LEU A 119 -10.81 -3.50 -0.69
N ILE A 120 -10.29 -3.71 -1.88
CA ILE A 120 -10.73 -4.79 -2.78
C ILE A 120 -10.55 -6.15 -2.10
N ARG A 121 -9.44 -6.38 -1.42
CA ARG A 121 -9.21 -7.61 -0.65
C ARG A 121 -10.34 -7.87 0.35
N SER A 122 -10.65 -6.89 1.18
CA SER A 122 -11.67 -7.00 2.21
C SER A 122 -13.06 -7.22 1.62
N GLU A 123 -13.44 -6.40 0.65
CA GLU A 123 -14.76 -6.45 0.01
C GLU A 123 -14.97 -7.77 -0.74
N ARG A 124 -13.97 -8.19 -1.49
CA ARG A 124 -14.09 -9.42 -2.29
C ARG A 124 -14.17 -10.66 -1.43
N ALA A 125 -13.39 -10.75 -0.37
CA ALA A 125 -13.46 -11.85 0.58
C ALA A 125 -14.83 -11.92 1.26
N ALA A 126 -15.34 -10.78 1.74
CA ALA A 126 -16.64 -10.69 2.39
C ALA A 126 -17.77 -11.12 1.45
N LYS A 127 -17.75 -10.64 0.21
CA LYS A 127 -18.76 -10.97 -0.80
C LYS A 127 -18.76 -12.45 -1.14
N MET A 128 -17.58 -13.04 -1.40
CA MET A 128 -17.48 -14.46 -1.74
C MET A 128 -17.93 -15.37 -0.60
N ARG A 129 -17.63 -15.00 0.66
CA ARG A 129 -18.11 -15.74 1.84
C ARG A 129 -19.62 -15.66 1.98
N LEU A 130 -20.18 -14.49 1.75
CA LEU A 130 -21.63 -14.28 1.80
C LEU A 130 -22.36 -15.11 0.71
N GLU A 131 -21.78 -15.20 -0.48
CA GLU A 131 -22.32 -15.97 -1.60
C GLU A 131 -22.02 -17.48 -1.50
N GLY A 132 -21.19 -17.90 -0.55
CA GLY A 132 -20.77 -19.29 -0.40
C GLY A 132 -19.80 -19.78 -1.48
N THR A 133 -19.13 -18.85 -2.18
CA THR A 133 -18.20 -19.15 -3.28
C THR A 133 -16.73 -19.01 -2.91
N TYR A 134 -16.43 -18.68 -1.64
CA TYR A 134 -15.07 -18.46 -1.22
C TYR A 134 -14.26 -19.76 -1.19
N THR A 135 -13.21 -19.78 -2.00
CA THR A 135 -12.04 -20.64 -1.84
C THR A 135 -10.82 -19.76 -1.98
N SER A 136 -9.71 -20.15 -1.37
CA SER A 136 -8.46 -19.38 -1.40
C SER A 136 -7.97 -19.17 -2.84
N ASP A 137 -8.03 -20.20 -3.67
CA ASP A 137 -7.62 -20.16 -5.08
C ASP A 137 -8.51 -19.23 -5.93
N GLU A 138 -9.83 -19.35 -5.78
CA GLU A 138 -10.78 -18.48 -6.51
C GLU A 138 -10.65 -17.03 -6.07
N TYR A 139 -10.41 -16.81 -4.78
CA TYR A 139 -10.16 -15.48 -4.24
C TYR A 139 -8.91 -14.84 -4.83
N ALA A 140 -7.80 -15.59 -4.85
CA ALA A 140 -6.54 -15.12 -5.47
C ALA A 140 -6.74 -14.76 -6.94
N ARG A 141 -7.46 -15.59 -7.68
CA ARG A 141 -7.75 -15.35 -9.10
C ARG A 141 -8.58 -14.07 -9.31
N ALA A 142 -9.59 -13.86 -8.48
CA ALA A 142 -10.40 -12.65 -8.54
C ALA A 142 -9.58 -11.40 -8.22
N LEU A 143 -8.76 -11.43 -7.18
CA LEU A 143 -7.87 -10.32 -6.83
C LEU A 143 -6.88 -10.00 -7.95
N ARG A 144 -6.25 -11.00 -8.52
CA ARG A 144 -5.31 -10.82 -9.64
C ARG A 144 -5.98 -10.07 -10.80
N GLY A 145 -7.19 -10.44 -11.16
CA GLY A 145 -7.96 -9.76 -12.22
C GLY A 145 -8.18 -8.28 -11.93
N TYR A 146 -8.56 -7.93 -10.72
CA TYR A 146 -8.73 -6.51 -10.33
C TYR A 146 -7.41 -5.76 -10.29
N PHE A 147 -6.39 -6.33 -9.66
CA PHE A 147 -5.09 -5.68 -9.47
C PHE A 147 -4.38 -5.41 -10.80
N GLU A 148 -4.38 -6.38 -11.71
CA GLU A 148 -3.79 -6.22 -13.05
C GLU A 148 -4.50 -5.16 -13.88
N LYS A 149 -5.81 -5.01 -13.70
CA LYS A 149 -6.59 -3.99 -14.40
C LYS A 149 -6.33 -2.59 -13.86
N ILE A 150 -6.18 -2.44 -12.54
CA ILE A 150 -6.05 -1.14 -11.87
C ILE A 150 -4.60 -0.63 -11.90
N ASP A 151 -3.64 -1.51 -11.62
CA ASP A 151 -2.22 -1.15 -11.53
C ASP A 151 -1.35 -2.28 -12.10
N PRO A 152 -1.31 -2.41 -13.42
CA PRO A 152 -0.59 -3.52 -14.06
C PRO A 152 0.91 -3.51 -13.78
N ILE A 153 1.51 -2.33 -13.55
CA ILE A 153 2.95 -2.23 -13.28
C ILE A 153 3.27 -2.83 -11.90
N ALA A 154 2.44 -2.57 -10.89
CA ALA A 154 2.61 -3.17 -9.56
C ALA A 154 2.60 -4.70 -9.59
N MET A 155 1.88 -5.29 -10.55
CA MET A 155 1.71 -6.73 -10.67
C MET A 155 2.81 -7.42 -11.51
N LYS A 156 3.69 -6.66 -12.15
CA LYS A 156 4.80 -7.22 -12.95
C LYS A 156 5.96 -7.73 -12.12
N ASN A 157 6.06 -7.33 -10.86
CA ASN A 157 7.13 -7.76 -9.98
C ASN A 157 6.72 -9.05 -9.25
N ASP A 158 7.20 -10.18 -9.74
CA ASP A 158 6.90 -11.50 -9.16
C ASP A 158 7.44 -11.66 -7.74
N GLU A 159 8.47 -10.90 -7.38
CA GLU A 159 9.05 -10.87 -6.03
C GLU A 159 8.44 -9.77 -5.14
N GLY A 160 7.44 -9.06 -5.64
CA GLY A 160 6.80 -7.96 -4.91
C GLY A 160 5.76 -8.43 -3.91
N TYR A 161 5.36 -7.51 -3.03
CA TYR A 161 4.38 -7.75 -1.97
C TYR A 161 3.07 -8.36 -2.49
N TRP A 162 2.49 -7.76 -3.53
CA TRP A 162 1.19 -8.21 -4.04
C TRP A 162 1.25 -9.60 -4.69
N SER A 163 2.32 -9.88 -5.43
CA SER A 163 2.52 -11.20 -6.05
C SER A 163 2.70 -12.29 -5.00
N HIS A 164 3.48 -12.04 -3.97
CA HIS A 164 3.64 -12.98 -2.86
C HIS A 164 2.34 -13.20 -2.10
N LEU A 165 1.57 -12.13 -1.85
CA LEU A 165 0.27 -12.24 -1.20
C LEU A 165 -0.69 -13.14 -1.98
N LEU A 166 -0.76 -12.98 -3.30
CA LEU A 166 -1.59 -13.81 -4.17
C LEU A 166 -1.12 -15.26 -4.19
N GLU A 167 0.20 -15.49 -4.22
CA GLU A 167 0.76 -16.84 -4.10
C GLU A 167 0.34 -17.54 -2.81
N ASP A 168 0.37 -16.83 -1.69
CA ASP A 168 -0.06 -17.38 -0.41
C ASP A 168 -1.51 -17.85 -0.47
N TYR A 169 -2.39 -17.06 -1.07
CA TYR A 169 -3.78 -17.47 -1.26
C TYR A 169 -3.93 -18.63 -2.25
N GLU A 170 -3.18 -18.63 -3.35
CA GLU A 170 -3.17 -19.71 -4.36
C GLU A 170 -2.73 -21.05 -3.75
N THR A 171 -1.80 -21.02 -2.80
CA THR A 171 -1.30 -22.22 -2.11
C THR A 171 -2.08 -22.58 -0.84
N GLY A 172 -3.07 -21.77 -0.45
CA GLY A 172 -3.91 -22.01 0.71
C GLY A 172 -3.30 -21.65 2.06
N LEU A 173 -2.30 -20.76 2.06
CA LEU A 173 -1.63 -20.29 3.28
C LEU A 173 -2.37 -19.12 3.97
#